data_b8a403bb58e078a1d5587a1e2b9b9d87
#
_entry.id   b8a403bb58e078a1d5587a1e2b9b9d87
#
_cell.length_a   1.000
_cell.length_b   1.000
_cell.length_c   1.000
_cell.angle_alpha   90.00
_cell.angle_beta   90.00
_cell.angle_gamma   90.00
#
_symmetry.space_group_name_H-M   'P 1'
#
loop_
_entity.id
_entity.type
_entity.pdbx_description
1 polymer ?
#
loop_
_entity_poly.entity_id
_entity_poly.type
_entity_poly.pdbx_seq_one_letter_code
_entity_poly.pdbx_strand_id
1 'polypeptide(L)'
;MNTPLHSIRLLAPLFFALAACSASEEPVGPPPLEGAAIGGDFTLLGEDGDEVSFSDFDGQYRTVYFGYTFCPDVCPVDMQRAMAGLKRFEESSPERAAKVQPLFVSVDPDRDTPEVLAEFTDAFHPRLIGLTGTKERLDDVVKDYAAYYRIGDKSEGG
;
A
#
# COMPACT_ATOMS: atom_id res chain seq x y z
N MET A 1 -89.45 8.47 -3.67
CA MET A 1 -88.72 7.18 -3.84
C MET A 1 -87.36 7.54 -4.30
N ASN A 2 -86.43 7.66 -3.36
CA ASN A 2 -85.06 8.09 -3.61
C ASN A 2 -84.10 6.93 -3.40
N THR A 3 -83.39 6.54 -4.45
CA THR A 3 -82.33 5.59 -4.40
C THR A 3 -81.00 6.34 -4.23
N PRO A 4 -80.15 6.00 -3.25
CA PRO A 4 -78.85 6.63 -3.14
C PRO A 4 -77.80 5.92 -4.03
N LEU A 5 -77.12 6.70 -4.86
CA LEU A 5 -75.99 6.28 -5.60
C LEU A 5 -74.83 5.90 -4.64
N HIS A 6 -74.42 4.64 -4.74
CA HIS A 6 -73.18 4.19 -4.05
C HIS A 6 -71.95 4.59 -4.88
N SER A 7 -71.18 5.52 -4.35
CA SER A 7 -69.87 5.89 -4.89
C SER A 7 -68.85 4.80 -4.63
N ILE A 8 -68.57 4.00 -5.65
CA ILE A 8 -67.45 3.04 -5.63
C ILE A 8 -66.16 3.84 -5.78
N ARG A 9 -65.45 4.00 -4.67
CA ARG A 9 -64.07 4.50 -4.68
C ARG A 9 -63.16 3.39 -5.18
N LEU A 10 -62.69 3.51 -6.45
CA LEU A 10 -61.60 2.70 -6.95
C LEU A 10 -60.31 3.09 -6.21
N LEU A 11 -59.84 2.23 -5.30
CA LEU A 11 -58.51 2.25 -4.81
C LEU A 11 -57.57 1.66 -5.89
N ALA A 12 -56.86 2.52 -6.59
CA ALA A 12 -55.77 2.09 -7.47
C ALA A 12 -54.56 1.69 -6.61
N PRO A 13 -54.04 0.47 -6.71
CA PRO A 13 -52.80 0.13 -6.03
C PRO A 13 -51.63 0.82 -6.74
N LEU A 14 -50.97 1.74 -6.05
CA LEU A 14 -49.75 2.36 -6.50
C LEU A 14 -48.65 1.31 -6.43
N PHE A 15 -48.38 0.61 -7.51
CA PHE A 15 -47.24 -0.25 -7.67
C PHE A 15 -45.99 0.63 -7.75
N PHE A 16 -45.30 0.77 -6.63
CA PHE A 16 -43.95 1.34 -6.56
C PHE A 16 -43.01 0.33 -7.21
N ALA A 17 -42.71 0.53 -8.50
CA ALA A 17 -41.63 -0.20 -9.16
C ALA A 17 -40.32 0.22 -8.53
N LEU A 18 -39.77 -0.60 -7.61
CA LEU A 18 -38.38 -0.54 -7.24
C LEU A 18 -37.54 -0.90 -8.48
N ALA A 19 -37.14 0.11 -9.20
CA ALA A 19 -36.05 -0.04 -10.17
C ALA A 19 -34.77 -0.37 -9.36
N ALA A 20 -34.51 -1.67 -9.23
CA ALA A 20 -33.19 -2.16 -8.80
C ALA A 20 -32.19 -1.65 -9.83
N CYS A 21 -31.36 -0.70 -9.45
CA CYS A 21 -30.12 -0.38 -10.16
C CYS A 21 -29.27 -1.65 -10.13
N SER A 22 -29.44 -2.53 -11.08
CA SER A 22 -28.43 -3.49 -11.45
C SER A 22 -27.27 -2.67 -12.00
N ALA A 23 -26.32 -2.31 -11.16
CA ALA A 23 -25.01 -1.92 -11.62
C ALA A 23 -24.49 -3.13 -12.40
N SER A 24 -24.55 -3.07 -13.73
CA SER A 24 -23.79 -3.97 -14.58
C SER A 24 -22.33 -3.72 -14.20
N GLU A 25 -21.70 -4.69 -13.53
CA GLU A 25 -20.25 -4.72 -13.43
C GLU A 25 -19.75 -4.82 -14.88
N GLU A 26 -19.29 -3.69 -15.42
CA GLU A 26 -18.52 -3.71 -16.65
C GLU A 26 -17.36 -4.67 -16.44
N PRO A 27 -17.04 -5.54 -17.41
CA PRO A 27 -15.88 -6.41 -17.28
C PRO A 27 -14.68 -5.51 -17.00
N VAL A 28 -14.10 -5.64 -15.81
CA VAL A 28 -12.88 -4.93 -15.45
C VAL A 28 -11.85 -5.39 -16.47
N GLY A 29 -11.45 -4.49 -17.37
CA GLY A 29 -10.39 -4.76 -18.33
C GLY A 29 -9.11 -5.20 -17.61
N PRO A 30 -8.09 -5.62 -18.34
CA PRO A 30 -6.80 -5.98 -17.72
C PRO A 30 -6.32 -4.83 -16.83
N PRO A 31 -5.64 -5.13 -15.71
CA PRO A 31 -5.10 -4.10 -14.84
C PRO A 31 -4.30 -3.06 -15.64
N PRO A 32 -4.39 -1.76 -15.33
CA PRO A 32 -3.75 -0.69 -16.11
C PRO A 32 -2.24 -0.85 -16.30
N LEU A 33 -1.59 -1.61 -15.40
CA LEU A 33 -0.15 -1.88 -15.43
C LEU A 33 0.16 -3.33 -15.83
N GLU A 34 -0.81 -4.09 -16.37
CA GLU A 34 -0.54 -5.44 -16.84
C GLU A 34 0.48 -5.41 -17.98
N GLY A 35 1.57 -6.16 -17.80
CA GLY A 35 2.69 -6.20 -18.75
C GLY A 35 3.63 -4.99 -18.67
N ALA A 36 3.43 -4.06 -17.75
CA ALA A 36 4.39 -3.00 -17.49
C ALA A 36 5.67 -3.61 -16.89
N ALA A 37 6.83 -3.23 -17.44
CA ALA A 37 8.13 -3.60 -16.88
C ALA A 37 8.46 -2.71 -15.66
N ILE A 38 7.66 -2.82 -14.60
CA ILE A 38 7.85 -2.11 -13.34
C ILE A 38 7.98 -3.14 -12.24
N GLY A 39 9.06 -3.02 -11.45
CA GLY A 39 9.42 -3.99 -10.42
C GLY A 39 10.32 -5.08 -10.96
N GLY A 40 10.83 -5.90 -10.08
CA GLY A 40 11.75 -6.98 -10.36
C GLY A 40 12.19 -7.65 -9.09
N ASP A 41 12.87 -8.78 -9.22
CA ASP A 41 13.50 -9.44 -8.09
C ASP A 41 14.74 -8.66 -7.67
N PHE A 42 14.95 -8.57 -6.36
CA PHE A 42 16.18 -8.02 -5.80
C PHE A 42 16.61 -8.83 -4.57
N THR A 43 17.87 -8.69 -4.22
CA THR A 43 18.40 -9.12 -2.93
C THR A 43 19.15 -7.95 -2.32
N LEU A 44 18.74 -7.54 -1.13
CA LEU A 44 19.31 -6.43 -0.36
C LEU A 44 19.70 -6.91 1.04
N LEU A 45 20.41 -6.07 1.76
CA LEU A 45 20.78 -6.33 3.16
C LEU A 45 19.62 -5.91 4.06
N GLY A 46 19.15 -6.82 4.89
CA GLY A 46 18.12 -6.56 5.91
C GLY A 46 18.68 -5.84 7.13
N GLU A 47 17.81 -5.31 7.92
CA GLU A 47 18.12 -4.62 9.18
C GLU A 47 18.73 -5.52 10.26
N ASP A 48 18.58 -6.83 10.12
CA ASP A 48 19.21 -7.88 10.95
C ASP A 48 20.61 -8.27 10.48
N GLY A 49 21.06 -7.72 9.34
CA GLY A 49 22.35 -8.01 8.74
C GLY A 49 22.35 -9.21 7.80
N ASP A 50 21.23 -9.88 7.60
CA ASP A 50 21.08 -10.98 6.66
C ASP A 50 20.63 -10.49 5.28
N GLU A 51 20.88 -11.29 4.24
CA GLU A 51 20.37 -11.02 2.90
C GLU A 51 18.86 -11.31 2.86
N VAL A 52 18.09 -10.36 2.32
CA VAL A 52 16.65 -10.46 2.10
C VAL A 52 16.36 -10.36 0.61
N SER A 53 15.74 -11.39 0.08
CA SER A 53 15.31 -11.43 -1.32
C SER A 53 13.83 -11.12 -1.46
N PHE A 54 13.47 -10.45 -2.54
CA PHE A 54 12.06 -10.15 -2.83
C PHE A 54 11.22 -11.42 -2.94
N SER A 55 11.81 -12.53 -3.43
CA SER A 55 11.20 -13.85 -3.50
C SER A 55 10.92 -14.51 -2.15
N ASP A 56 11.55 -14.08 -1.06
CA ASP A 56 11.27 -14.60 0.28
C ASP A 56 9.82 -14.33 0.71
N PHE A 57 9.18 -13.38 0.05
CA PHE A 57 7.79 -12.98 0.28
C PHE A 57 6.84 -13.47 -0.81
N ASP A 58 7.18 -14.55 -1.52
CA ASP A 58 6.31 -15.10 -2.56
C ASP A 58 4.96 -15.55 -1.99
N GLY A 59 3.90 -15.24 -2.72
CA GLY A 59 2.51 -15.46 -2.26
C GLY A 59 1.96 -14.33 -1.37
N GLN A 60 2.75 -13.30 -1.07
CA GLN A 60 2.32 -12.11 -0.34
C GLN A 60 2.25 -10.88 -1.25
N TYR A 61 1.44 -9.92 -0.85
CA TYR A 61 1.45 -8.57 -1.41
C TYR A 61 2.56 -7.77 -0.75
N ARG A 62 3.51 -7.27 -1.52
CA ARG A 62 4.63 -6.48 -1.02
C ARG A 62 4.34 -5.00 -1.24
N THR A 63 4.40 -4.21 -0.18
CA THR A 63 4.36 -2.75 -0.28
C THR A 63 5.77 -2.22 -0.11
N VAL A 64 6.34 -1.64 -1.16
CA VAL A 64 7.72 -1.14 -1.17
C VAL A 64 7.69 0.38 -1.09
N TYR A 65 8.35 0.94 -0.08
CA TYR A 65 8.54 2.38 0.07
C TYR A 65 10.03 2.71 -0.03
N PHE A 66 10.36 3.60 -0.93
CA PHE A 66 11.72 4.12 -1.08
C PHE A 66 11.86 5.41 -0.26
N GLY A 67 12.82 5.44 0.65
CA GLY A 67 13.03 6.56 1.55
C GLY A 67 14.40 6.55 2.22
N TYR A 68 14.56 7.34 3.26
CA TYR A 68 15.76 7.34 4.10
C TYR A 68 15.40 7.78 5.53
N THR A 69 16.12 7.27 6.52
CA THR A 69 15.78 7.46 7.94
C THR A 69 15.95 8.90 8.42
N PHE A 70 16.92 9.62 7.86
CA PHE A 70 17.20 11.02 8.17
C PHE A 70 16.29 12.02 7.44
N CYS A 71 15.23 11.55 6.81
CA CYS A 71 14.25 12.43 6.18
C CYS A 71 13.51 13.24 7.25
N PRO A 72 13.57 14.57 7.21
CA PRO A 72 13.04 15.40 8.30
C PRO A 72 11.52 15.56 8.28
N ASP A 73 10.84 15.11 7.22
CA ASP A 73 9.42 15.43 7.00
C ASP A 73 8.63 14.24 6.46
N VAL A 74 8.70 13.96 5.16
CA VAL A 74 7.71 13.08 4.50
C VAL A 74 7.83 11.62 4.90
N CYS A 75 9.03 11.05 4.99
CA CYS A 75 9.19 9.62 5.24
C CYS A 75 8.60 9.16 6.58
N PRO A 76 8.85 9.82 7.72
CA PRO A 76 8.24 9.40 8.97
C PRO A 76 6.72 9.59 8.98
N VAL A 77 6.21 10.64 8.33
CA VAL A 77 4.76 10.87 8.24
C VAL A 77 4.08 9.81 7.38
N ASP A 78 4.67 9.44 6.25
CA ASP A 78 4.13 8.41 5.37
C ASP A 78 4.20 7.04 6.01
N MET A 79 5.31 6.69 6.68
CA MET A 79 5.43 5.43 7.41
C MET A 79 4.40 5.34 8.53
N GLN A 80 4.23 6.40 9.31
CA GLN A 80 3.20 6.43 10.36
C GLN A 80 1.81 6.17 9.79
N ARG A 81 1.45 6.81 8.68
CA ARG A 81 0.13 6.64 8.04
C ARG A 81 -0.04 5.24 7.45
N ALA A 82 0.97 4.75 6.73
CA ALA A 82 0.93 3.44 6.11
C ALA A 82 0.81 2.33 7.16
N MET A 83 1.61 2.38 8.21
CA MET A 83 1.60 1.37 9.27
C MET A 83 0.36 1.47 10.16
N ALA A 84 -0.17 2.66 10.41
CA ALA A 84 -1.49 2.80 11.04
C ALA A 84 -2.62 2.21 10.18
N GLY A 85 -2.50 2.32 8.85
CA GLY A 85 -3.41 1.66 7.90
C GLY A 85 -3.30 0.13 7.97
N LEU A 86 -2.09 -0.40 7.99
CA LEU A 86 -1.85 -1.84 8.13
C LEU A 86 -2.43 -2.37 9.44
N LYS A 87 -2.18 -1.71 10.57
CA LYS A 87 -2.73 -2.10 11.87
C LYS A 87 -4.26 -2.17 11.86
N ARG A 88 -4.95 -1.18 11.28
CA ARG A 88 -6.41 -1.23 11.13
C ARG A 88 -6.86 -2.38 10.23
N PHE A 89 -6.07 -2.70 9.20
CA PHE A 89 -6.36 -3.83 8.33
C PHE A 89 -6.17 -5.16 9.05
N GLU A 90 -5.16 -5.29 9.91
CA GLU A 90 -4.96 -6.44 10.79
C GLU A 90 -6.13 -6.65 11.75
N GLU A 91 -6.67 -5.56 12.32
CA GLU A 91 -7.84 -5.60 13.21
C GLU A 91 -9.13 -6.00 12.46
N SER A 92 -9.33 -5.51 11.24
CA SER A 92 -10.56 -5.72 10.47
C SER A 92 -10.57 -6.98 9.61
N SER A 93 -9.42 -7.44 9.15
CA SER A 93 -9.27 -8.55 8.21
C SER A 93 -7.93 -9.28 8.41
N PRO A 94 -7.71 -9.94 9.55
CA PRO A 94 -6.40 -10.48 9.93
C PRO A 94 -5.82 -11.48 8.92
N GLU A 95 -6.65 -12.36 8.35
CA GLU A 95 -6.20 -13.35 7.36
C GLU A 95 -5.71 -12.69 6.06
N ARG A 96 -6.31 -11.58 5.66
CA ARG A 96 -5.90 -10.84 4.46
C ARG A 96 -4.69 -9.98 4.76
N ALA A 97 -4.66 -9.34 5.91
CA ALA A 97 -3.55 -8.50 6.34
C ALA A 97 -2.26 -9.31 6.55
N ALA A 98 -2.37 -10.56 6.99
CA ALA A 98 -1.23 -11.48 7.10
C ALA A 98 -0.50 -11.72 5.76
N LYS A 99 -1.19 -11.49 4.64
CA LYS A 99 -0.61 -11.60 3.29
C LYS A 99 0.06 -10.31 2.79
N VAL A 100 0.14 -9.27 3.61
CA VAL A 100 0.80 -8.01 3.23
C VAL A 100 2.14 -7.93 3.94
N GLN A 101 3.22 -7.76 3.18
CA GLN A 101 4.57 -7.53 3.70
C GLN A 101 5.00 -6.11 3.37
N PRO A 102 5.14 -5.22 4.37
CA PRO A 102 5.69 -3.90 4.17
C PRO A 102 7.23 -3.94 4.17
N LEU A 103 7.82 -3.23 3.21
CA LEU A 103 9.26 -3.11 3.03
C LEU A 103 9.63 -1.61 2.91
N PHE A 104 10.61 -1.19 3.68
CA PHE A 104 11.23 0.12 3.59
C PHE A 104 12.61 -0.04 2.95
N VAL A 105 12.80 0.48 1.74
CA VAL A 105 14.08 0.41 1.02
C VAL A 105 14.78 1.75 1.13
N SER A 106 15.92 1.77 1.82
CA SER A 106 16.72 2.98 1.93
C SER A 106 17.36 3.36 0.59
N VAL A 107 17.40 4.65 0.32
CA VAL A 107 18.15 5.24 -0.81
C VAL A 107 19.41 6.00 -0.35
N ASP A 108 19.75 5.90 0.93
CA ASP A 108 20.91 6.57 1.54
C ASP A 108 21.78 5.57 2.35
N PRO A 109 22.46 4.65 1.67
CA PRO A 109 23.22 3.60 2.32
C PRO A 109 24.41 4.11 3.17
N ASP A 110 24.83 5.34 2.94
CA ASP A 110 25.94 5.95 3.71
C ASP A 110 25.56 6.20 5.17
N ARG A 111 24.28 6.46 5.43
CA ARG A 111 23.76 6.79 6.78
C ARG A 111 22.85 5.70 7.33
N ASP A 112 22.10 5.02 6.47
CA ASP A 112 21.11 4.02 6.85
C ASP A 112 21.78 2.64 6.94
N THR A 113 22.53 2.44 8.05
CA THR A 113 23.05 1.11 8.39
C THR A 113 21.92 0.16 8.81
N PRO A 114 22.15 -1.16 8.84
CA PRO A 114 21.15 -2.10 9.36
C PRO A 114 20.60 -1.70 10.73
N GLU A 115 21.46 -1.31 11.66
CA GLU A 115 21.05 -0.92 13.02
C GLU A 115 20.17 0.34 13.02
N VAL A 116 20.49 1.32 12.18
CA VAL A 116 19.72 2.57 12.06
C VAL A 116 18.35 2.27 11.44
N LEU A 117 18.30 1.36 10.46
CA LEU A 117 17.05 0.91 9.87
C LEU A 117 16.17 0.18 10.87
N ALA A 118 16.74 -0.74 11.65
CA ALA A 118 16.01 -1.47 12.69
C ALA A 118 15.37 -0.51 13.70
N GLU A 119 16.11 0.48 14.19
CA GLU A 119 15.57 1.49 15.09
C GLU A 119 14.42 2.29 14.46
N PHE A 120 14.57 2.64 13.18
CA PHE A 120 13.54 3.37 12.44
C PHE A 120 12.28 2.54 12.22
N THR A 121 12.39 1.32 11.70
CA THR A 121 11.25 0.48 11.33
C THR A 121 10.46 0.01 12.55
N ASP A 122 11.16 -0.36 13.63
CA ASP A 122 10.57 -0.78 14.91
C ASP A 122 9.68 0.31 15.53
N ALA A 123 9.99 1.58 15.28
CA ALA A 123 9.19 2.70 15.76
C ALA A 123 7.78 2.76 15.14
N PHE A 124 7.57 2.10 13.99
CA PHE A 124 6.30 2.16 13.27
C PHE A 124 5.50 0.86 13.35
N HIS A 125 6.14 -0.28 13.05
CA HIS A 125 5.42 -1.55 13.03
C HIS A 125 6.36 -2.76 13.05
N PRO A 126 6.09 -3.81 13.87
CA PRO A 126 6.96 -4.98 14.00
C PRO A 126 7.09 -5.84 12.73
N ARG A 127 6.27 -5.60 11.72
CA ARG A 127 6.33 -6.29 10.42
C ARG A 127 6.98 -5.46 9.32
N LEU A 128 7.30 -4.21 9.58
CA LEU A 128 8.01 -3.37 8.62
C LEU A 128 9.47 -3.81 8.61
N ILE A 129 9.99 -4.17 7.46
CA ILE A 129 11.38 -4.61 7.29
C ILE A 129 12.16 -3.51 6.59
N GLY A 130 13.25 -3.07 7.19
CA GLY A 130 14.21 -2.12 6.62
C GLY A 130 15.25 -2.85 5.76
N LEU A 131 15.47 -2.32 4.56
CA LEU A 131 16.39 -2.87 3.58
C LEU A 131 17.38 -1.79 3.13
N THR A 132 18.65 -2.16 3.06
CA THR A 132 19.74 -1.34 2.55
C THR A 132 20.66 -2.16 1.65
N GLY A 133 21.75 -1.61 1.19
CA GLY A 133 22.71 -2.33 0.35
C GLY A 133 23.80 -1.41 -0.18
N THR A 134 24.55 -1.88 -1.18
CA THR A 134 25.46 -0.98 -1.88
C THR A 134 24.66 0.03 -2.72
N LYS A 135 25.26 1.20 -2.94
CA LYS A 135 24.61 2.25 -3.74
C LYS A 135 24.20 1.73 -5.13
N GLU A 136 25.05 0.94 -5.76
CA GLU A 136 24.81 0.37 -7.09
C GLU A 136 23.57 -0.54 -7.08
N ARG A 137 23.46 -1.40 -6.08
CA ARG A 137 22.29 -2.29 -5.91
C ARG A 137 21.00 -1.50 -5.70
N LEU A 138 21.05 -0.49 -4.87
CA LEU A 138 19.90 0.37 -4.59
C LEU A 138 19.47 1.17 -5.83
N ASP A 139 20.41 1.70 -6.59
CA ASP A 139 20.15 2.39 -7.86
C ASP A 139 19.47 1.47 -8.89
N ASP A 140 19.90 0.21 -8.98
CA ASP A 140 19.28 -0.79 -9.87
C ASP A 140 17.84 -1.07 -9.43
N VAL A 141 17.59 -1.32 -8.15
CA VAL A 141 16.24 -1.58 -7.62
C VAL A 141 15.33 -0.36 -7.84
N VAL A 142 15.79 0.84 -7.53
CA VAL A 142 15.03 2.08 -7.74
C VAL A 142 14.62 2.23 -9.21
N LYS A 143 15.55 1.94 -10.13
CA LYS A 143 15.31 1.98 -11.58
C LYS A 143 14.28 0.94 -12.01
N ASP A 144 14.40 -0.29 -11.53
CA ASP A 144 13.48 -1.38 -11.88
C ASP A 144 12.05 -1.10 -11.39
N TYR A 145 11.92 -0.42 -10.28
CA TYR A 145 10.62 0.03 -9.74
C TYR A 145 10.15 1.37 -10.33
N ALA A 146 10.83 1.90 -11.34
CA ALA A 146 10.54 3.20 -11.94
C ALA A 146 10.43 4.34 -10.90
N ALA A 147 11.11 4.19 -9.76
CA ALA A 147 11.19 5.20 -8.74
C ALA A 147 12.28 6.23 -9.09
N TYR A 148 12.18 7.39 -8.50
CA TYR A 148 13.16 8.46 -8.69
C TYR A 148 13.50 9.09 -7.36
N TYR A 149 14.79 9.24 -7.09
CA TYR A 149 15.28 10.03 -5.97
C TYR A 149 16.45 10.91 -6.40
N ARG A 150 16.70 11.95 -5.65
CA ARG A 150 17.88 12.78 -5.79
C ARG A 150 18.39 13.14 -4.42
N ILE A 151 19.65 12.80 -4.17
CA ILE A 151 20.35 13.29 -2.98
C ILE A 151 20.67 14.76 -3.24
N GLY A 152 20.16 15.64 -2.38
CA GLY A 152 20.48 17.06 -2.41
C GLY A 152 21.94 17.28 -1.97
N ASP A 153 22.44 18.49 -2.21
CA ASP A 153 23.73 18.88 -1.63
C ASP A 153 23.64 18.72 -0.11
N LYS A 154 24.69 18.15 0.50
CA LYS A 154 24.79 18.02 1.97
C LYS A 154 24.78 19.44 2.56
N SER A 155 23.57 19.99 2.76
CA SER A 155 23.41 21.22 3.52
C SER A 155 23.64 20.89 5.00
N GLU A 156 24.37 21.75 5.69
CA GLU A 156 24.63 21.64 7.12
C GLU A 156 23.27 21.57 7.86
N GLY A 157 22.89 20.38 8.32
CA GLY A 157 21.67 20.17 9.11
C GLY A 157 20.64 19.18 8.55
N GLY A 158 20.95 18.41 7.52
CA GLY A 158 20.12 17.31 7.00
C GLY A 158 20.81 15.96 7.07
#